data_4e4eb2820714d85314e50b014fb332e8
#
_entry.id   4e4eb2820714d85314e50b014fb332e8
#
_cell.length_a   1.000
_cell.length_b   1.000
_cell.length_c   1.000
_cell.angle_alpha   90.00
_cell.angle_beta   90.00
_cell.angle_gamma   90.00
#
_symmetry.space_group_name_H-M   'P 1'
#
loop_
_entity.id
_entity.type
_entity.pdbx_description
1 polymer ?
#
loop_
_entity_poly.entity_id
_entity_poly.type
_entity_poly.pdbx_seq_one_letter_code
_entity_poly.pdbx_strand_id
1 'polypeptide(L)'
;MARRVLVTGAAGYIAGLVLPALRERYDLTLVDVTDTDRDGNRVDGVEVLDLLDDPGDRFCRLCEDVDTIVHLGFRRPAEGPSYREERINVDLAARVFETAAATDVRRVVCTSTNQASKWYERPWKQQQIDRVDPFDYPRPDTFYGWAKAAYESLGFLYATGAQTRAVPNVQIRIVAPRPIRAADFTDRPLVDYLRDIAGWVSERDLQQLYVRSIEAESIDDEYGVPFQIFYGVSGNARTFWSISNARKIIGYAPEDDSEITFAEEIAAMVARG
;
A
#
# COMPACT_ATOMS: atom_id res chain seq x y z
N MET A 1 9.65 -25.82 2.07
CA MET A 1 8.72 -25.33 3.10
C MET A 1 8.04 -24.08 2.55
N ALA A 2 6.79 -23.81 2.92
CA ALA A 2 6.14 -22.54 2.56
C ALA A 2 6.89 -21.38 3.21
N ARG A 3 6.94 -20.22 2.51
CA ARG A 3 7.56 -19.00 3.03
C ARG A 3 6.72 -18.47 4.19
N ARG A 4 7.35 -18.07 5.30
CA ARG A 4 6.66 -17.50 6.46
C ARG A 4 6.50 -15.99 6.28
N VAL A 5 5.26 -15.51 6.34
CA VAL A 5 4.92 -14.10 6.14
C VAL A 5 4.12 -13.58 7.34
N LEU A 6 4.59 -12.49 7.95
CA LEU A 6 3.86 -11.82 9.02
C LEU A 6 3.10 -10.62 8.43
N VAL A 7 1.80 -10.53 8.74
CA VAL A 7 0.93 -9.45 8.27
C VAL A 7 0.48 -8.62 9.46
N THR A 8 0.82 -7.33 9.51
CA THR A 8 0.29 -6.38 10.50
C THR A 8 -0.90 -5.63 9.93
N GLY A 9 -1.86 -5.24 10.76
CA GLY A 9 -3.11 -4.66 10.29
C GLY A 9 -4.03 -5.69 9.62
N ALA A 10 -3.98 -6.94 10.14
CA ALA A 10 -4.59 -8.12 9.52
C ALA A 10 -6.13 -8.12 9.56
N ALA A 11 -6.76 -7.31 10.42
CA ALA A 11 -8.20 -7.11 10.46
C ALA A 11 -8.66 -5.86 9.65
N GLY A 12 -7.72 -5.17 8.99
CA GLY A 12 -7.98 -3.96 8.21
C GLY A 12 -8.60 -4.23 6.83
N TYR A 13 -9.10 -3.16 6.20
CA TYR A 13 -9.74 -3.22 4.88
C TYR A 13 -8.84 -3.82 3.79
N ILE A 14 -7.58 -3.35 3.70
CA ILE A 14 -6.64 -3.85 2.69
C ILE A 14 -6.29 -5.32 2.97
N ALA A 15 -6.20 -5.70 4.23
CA ALA A 15 -6.00 -7.09 4.61
C ALA A 15 -7.12 -7.99 4.07
N GLY A 16 -8.38 -7.56 4.21
CA GLY A 16 -9.53 -8.32 3.66
C GLY A 16 -9.41 -8.59 2.15
N LEU A 17 -8.82 -7.66 1.40
CA LEU A 17 -8.61 -7.82 -0.05
C LEU A 17 -7.42 -8.73 -0.41
N VAL A 18 -6.34 -8.72 0.39
CA VAL A 18 -5.10 -9.43 0.00
C VAL A 18 -4.89 -10.76 0.72
N LEU A 19 -5.43 -10.93 1.93
CA LEU A 19 -5.28 -12.17 2.70
C LEU A 19 -5.73 -13.44 1.97
N PRO A 20 -6.81 -13.47 1.17
CA PRO A 20 -7.18 -14.68 0.44
C PRO A 20 -6.00 -15.25 -0.38
N ALA A 21 -5.35 -14.43 -1.19
CA ALA A 21 -4.21 -14.89 -2.00
C ALA A 21 -2.95 -15.20 -1.18
N LEU A 22 -2.74 -14.50 -0.04
CA LEU A 22 -1.60 -14.75 0.84
C LEU A 22 -1.76 -16.08 1.60
N ARG A 23 -2.98 -16.40 2.08
CA ARG A 23 -3.29 -17.67 2.77
C ARG A 23 -3.09 -18.90 1.90
N GLU A 24 -3.32 -18.77 0.58
CA GLU A 24 -3.11 -19.87 -0.37
C GLU A 24 -1.63 -20.20 -0.59
N ARG A 25 -0.71 -19.25 -0.33
CA ARG A 25 0.71 -19.34 -0.73
C ARG A 25 1.69 -19.44 0.40
N TYR A 26 1.35 -18.87 1.56
CA TYR A 26 2.30 -18.64 2.66
C TYR A 26 1.80 -19.19 3.98
N ASP A 27 2.74 -19.49 4.86
CA ASP A 27 2.49 -19.71 6.28
C ASP A 27 2.38 -18.34 6.96
N LEU A 28 1.18 -17.97 7.43
CA LEU A 28 0.88 -16.63 7.90
C LEU A 28 0.87 -16.50 9.42
N THR A 29 1.56 -15.48 9.92
CA THR A 29 1.35 -14.91 11.24
C THR A 29 0.58 -13.60 11.08
N LEU A 30 -0.60 -13.48 11.68
CA LEU A 30 -1.48 -12.32 11.55
C LEU A 30 -1.47 -11.51 12.84
N VAL A 31 -1.24 -10.18 12.75
CA VAL A 31 -1.16 -9.28 13.90
C VAL A 31 -2.04 -8.05 13.67
N ASP A 32 -2.86 -7.69 14.65
CA ASP A 32 -3.63 -6.45 14.66
C ASP A 32 -3.96 -6.05 16.12
N VAL A 33 -4.45 -4.84 16.33
CA VAL A 33 -4.97 -4.38 17.64
C VAL A 33 -6.34 -4.99 17.96
N THR A 34 -6.98 -5.64 17.00
CA THR A 34 -8.28 -6.34 17.12
C THR A 34 -8.30 -7.57 16.23
N ASP A 35 -9.10 -8.57 16.58
CA ASP A 35 -9.39 -9.73 15.73
C ASP A 35 -10.70 -9.58 14.92
N THR A 36 -11.28 -8.37 14.90
CA THR A 36 -12.57 -8.10 14.27
C THR A 36 -12.39 -7.08 13.14
N ASP A 37 -12.90 -7.40 11.96
CA ASP A 37 -12.89 -6.52 10.81
C ASP A 37 -13.88 -5.34 10.94
N ARG A 38 -13.88 -4.42 9.96
CA ARG A 38 -14.76 -3.25 9.98
C ARG A 38 -16.26 -3.58 9.88
N ASP A 39 -16.61 -4.78 9.41
CA ASP A 39 -17.99 -5.24 9.23
C ASP A 39 -18.46 -6.08 10.44
N GLY A 40 -17.59 -6.22 11.47
CA GLY A 40 -17.87 -6.93 12.72
C GLY A 40 -17.59 -8.44 12.64
N ASN A 41 -16.99 -8.93 11.57
CA ASN A 41 -16.64 -10.33 11.44
C ASN A 41 -15.30 -10.64 12.08
N ARG A 42 -15.19 -11.81 12.70
CA ARG A 42 -13.93 -12.27 13.25
C ARG A 42 -12.96 -12.70 12.16
N VAL A 43 -11.72 -12.26 12.28
CA VAL A 43 -10.61 -12.69 11.43
C VAL A 43 -9.80 -13.76 12.17
N ASP A 44 -9.93 -15.00 11.73
CA ASP A 44 -9.30 -16.13 12.43
C ASP A 44 -7.78 -16.08 12.38
N GLY A 45 -7.16 -16.43 13.51
CA GLY A 45 -5.72 -16.54 13.66
C GLY A 45 -4.99 -15.21 13.91
N VAL A 46 -5.73 -14.13 14.21
CA VAL A 46 -5.09 -12.84 14.55
C VAL A 46 -4.57 -12.86 15.98
N GLU A 47 -3.28 -12.60 16.14
CA GLU A 47 -2.62 -12.23 17.38
C GLU A 47 -2.95 -10.79 17.73
N VAL A 48 -3.73 -10.56 18.79
CA VAL A 48 -4.09 -9.19 19.22
C VAL A 48 -2.88 -8.56 19.91
N LEU A 49 -2.32 -7.53 19.29
CA LEU A 49 -1.12 -6.82 19.75
C LEU A 49 -1.07 -5.39 19.22
N ASP A 50 -0.87 -4.41 20.11
CA ASP A 50 -0.50 -3.04 19.71
C ASP A 50 1.02 -2.95 19.57
N LEU A 51 1.53 -2.68 18.37
CA LEU A 51 2.96 -2.61 18.10
C LEU A 51 3.67 -1.47 18.85
N LEU A 52 2.92 -0.42 19.23
CA LEU A 52 3.45 0.73 19.97
C LEU A 52 3.33 0.58 21.49
N ASP A 53 2.58 -0.42 21.97
CA ASP A 53 2.45 -0.76 23.39
C ASP A 53 2.74 -2.26 23.57
N ASP A 54 4.00 -2.64 23.40
CA ASP A 54 4.50 -4.01 23.46
C ASP A 54 5.70 -4.12 24.42
N PRO A 55 5.45 -4.01 25.76
CA PRO A 55 6.54 -3.97 26.75
C PRO A 55 7.32 -5.28 26.86
N GLY A 56 6.76 -6.39 26.36
CA GLY A 56 7.42 -7.70 26.35
C GLY A 56 8.15 -8.01 25.05
N ASP A 57 8.21 -7.07 24.12
CA ASP A 57 8.81 -7.24 22.78
C ASP A 57 8.29 -8.48 22.03
N ARG A 58 6.98 -8.74 22.15
CA ARG A 58 6.30 -9.88 21.53
C ARG A 58 6.36 -9.80 20.01
N PHE A 59 6.26 -8.58 19.44
CA PHE A 59 6.35 -8.39 18.00
C PHE A 59 7.69 -8.87 17.44
N CYS A 60 8.80 -8.57 18.12
CA CYS A 60 10.12 -9.07 17.71
C CYS A 60 10.17 -10.60 17.72
N ARG A 61 9.64 -11.24 18.76
CA ARG A 61 9.58 -12.74 18.82
C ARG A 61 8.70 -13.33 17.72
N LEU A 62 7.59 -12.67 17.34
CA LEU A 62 6.75 -13.12 16.24
C LEU A 62 7.46 -12.99 14.87
N CYS A 63 8.47 -12.13 14.78
CA CYS A 63 9.28 -11.96 13.57
C CYS A 63 10.47 -12.94 13.49
N GLU A 64 10.74 -13.75 14.52
CA GLU A 64 11.74 -14.82 14.44
C GLU A 64 11.36 -15.85 13.36
N ASP A 65 12.29 -16.16 12.46
CA ASP A 65 12.08 -17.02 11.29
C ASP A 65 11.06 -16.53 10.24
N VAL A 66 10.61 -15.28 10.31
CA VAL A 66 9.77 -14.67 9.28
C VAL A 66 10.61 -14.23 8.09
N ASP A 67 10.23 -14.64 6.88
CA ASP A 67 10.86 -14.18 5.64
C ASP A 67 10.47 -12.73 5.29
N THR A 68 9.18 -12.42 5.36
CA THR A 68 8.66 -11.13 4.91
C THR A 68 7.62 -10.58 5.88
N ILE A 69 7.71 -9.28 6.20
CA ILE A 69 6.64 -8.55 6.88
C ILE A 69 5.83 -7.80 5.83
N VAL A 70 4.50 -7.99 5.81
CA VAL A 70 3.54 -7.17 5.07
C VAL A 70 2.88 -6.21 6.04
N HIS A 71 3.27 -4.93 5.97
CA HIS A 71 2.76 -3.89 6.87
C HIS A 71 1.54 -3.20 6.27
N LEU A 72 0.33 -3.58 6.74
CA LEU A 72 -0.94 -2.96 6.38
C LEU A 72 -1.48 -2.08 7.52
N GLY A 73 -0.81 -2.08 8.68
CA GLY A 73 -1.25 -1.38 9.88
C GLY A 73 -1.44 0.12 9.64
N PHE A 74 -2.59 0.62 10.09
CA PHE A 74 -2.94 2.04 10.06
C PHE A 74 -3.82 2.38 11.25
N ARG A 75 -3.39 3.33 12.07
CA ARG A 75 -4.19 3.87 13.15
C ARG A 75 -5.01 5.06 12.64
N ARG A 76 -6.33 4.90 12.63
CA ARG A 76 -7.22 6.00 12.23
C ARG A 76 -7.15 7.13 13.25
N PRO A 77 -7.00 8.40 12.83
CA PRO A 77 -7.05 9.56 13.70
C PRO A 77 -8.36 9.62 14.48
N ALA A 78 -8.28 9.77 15.80
CA ALA A 78 -9.43 9.83 16.69
C ALA A 78 -10.14 11.20 16.62
N GLU A 79 -9.35 12.29 16.54
CA GLU A 79 -9.83 13.68 16.54
C GLU A 79 -9.80 14.30 15.12
N GLY A 80 -9.66 13.46 14.09
CA GLY A 80 -9.49 13.91 12.70
C GLY A 80 -8.03 14.11 12.30
N PRO A 81 -7.77 14.31 10.98
CA PRO A 81 -6.42 14.31 10.45
C PRO A 81 -5.63 15.55 10.91
N SER A 82 -4.55 15.31 11.63
CA SER A 82 -3.59 16.32 12.09
C SER A 82 -2.18 15.74 12.07
N TYR A 83 -1.16 16.61 12.13
CA TYR A 83 0.23 16.16 12.27
C TYR A 83 0.41 15.21 13.46
N ARG A 84 -0.17 15.55 14.62
CA ARG A 84 -0.03 14.74 15.85
C ARG A 84 -0.62 13.35 15.71
N GLU A 85 -1.82 13.26 15.14
CA GLU A 85 -2.54 12.00 14.95
C GLU A 85 -1.85 11.13 13.89
N GLU A 86 -1.50 11.71 12.75
CA GLU A 86 -0.93 10.95 11.64
C GLU A 86 0.54 10.54 11.88
N ARG A 87 1.29 11.26 12.72
CA ARG A 87 2.65 10.87 13.11
C ARG A 87 2.71 9.47 13.72
N ILE A 88 1.66 9.04 14.42
CA ILE A 88 1.56 7.69 15.00
C ILE A 88 1.75 6.61 13.93
N ASN A 89 1.30 6.86 12.72
CA ASN A 89 1.48 5.92 11.60
C ASN A 89 2.93 5.85 11.12
N VAL A 90 3.70 6.94 11.29
CA VAL A 90 5.15 6.91 11.06
C VAL A 90 5.85 6.11 12.16
N ASP A 91 5.45 6.28 13.41
CA ASP A 91 6.00 5.53 14.56
C ASP A 91 5.70 4.01 14.41
N LEU A 92 4.51 3.63 13.91
CA LEU A 92 4.18 2.23 13.58
C LEU A 92 5.10 1.66 12.50
N ALA A 93 5.33 2.39 11.42
CA ALA A 93 6.25 1.95 10.37
C ALA A 93 7.71 1.87 10.88
N ALA A 94 8.14 2.82 11.71
CA ALA A 94 9.44 2.79 12.36
C ALA A 94 9.63 1.51 13.17
N ARG A 95 8.64 1.15 14.00
CA ARG A 95 8.66 -0.09 14.79
C ARG A 95 8.83 -1.33 13.91
N VAL A 96 8.15 -1.37 12.76
CA VAL A 96 8.28 -2.49 11.80
C VAL A 96 9.69 -2.56 11.22
N PHE A 97 10.26 -1.44 10.79
CA PHE A 97 11.62 -1.40 10.24
C PHE A 97 12.70 -1.71 11.28
N GLU A 98 12.56 -1.18 12.50
CA GLU A 98 13.47 -1.49 13.63
C GLU A 98 13.46 -2.99 13.92
N THR A 99 12.27 -3.60 14.01
CA THR A 99 12.15 -5.05 14.23
C THR A 99 12.74 -5.84 13.06
N ALA A 100 12.43 -5.45 11.82
CA ALA A 100 12.99 -6.12 10.65
C ALA A 100 14.53 -5.99 10.61
N ALA A 101 15.11 -4.88 11.06
CA ALA A 101 16.55 -4.71 11.13
C ALA A 101 17.22 -5.53 12.25
N ALA A 102 16.48 -5.78 13.35
CA ALA A 102 16.95 -6.55 14.51
C ALA A 102 16.78 -8.07 14.34
N THR A 103 16.00 -8.50 13.35
CA THR A 103 15.72 -9.91 13.03
C THR A 103 16.22 -10.27 11.63
N ASP A 104 16.09 -11.55 11.24
CA ASP A 104 16.52 -12.02 9.92
C ASP A 104 15.45 -11.83 8.82
N VAL A 105 14.48 -10.95 9.03
CA VAL A 105 13.47 -10.61 8.02
C VAL A 105 14.13 -10.15 6.73
N ARG A 106 13.88 -10.88 5.65
CA ARG A 106 14.49 -10.61 4.33
C ARG A 106 13.91 -9.35 3.68
N ARG A 107 12.61 -9.08 3.87
CA ARG A 107 11.91 -7.99 3.17
C ARG A 107 10.73 -7.43 3.97
N VAL A 108 10.48 -6.14 3.80
CA VAL A 108 9.26 -5.50 4.27
C VAL A 108 8.46 -5.01 3.05
N VAL A 109 7.15 -5.28 2.99
CA VAL A 109 6.22 -4.75 2.00
C VAL A 109 5.23 -3.85 2.73
N CYS A 110 5.35 -2.54 2.55
CA CYS A 110 4.52 -1.53 3.21
C CYS A 110 3.37 -1.05 2.33
N THR A 111 2.20 -0.87 2.93
CA THR A 111 1.07 -0.21 2.28
C THR A 111 1.19 1.30 2.43
N SER A 112 1.55 1.97 1.35
CA SER A 112 1.51 3.41 1.20
C SER A 112 0.22 3.84 0.46
N THR A 113 0.19 5.05 -0.05
CA THR A 113 -0.97 5.65 -0.73
C THR A 113 -0.53 6.59 -1.84
N ASN A 114 -1.35 6.72 -2.89
CA ASN A 114 -1.19 7.78 -3.89
C ASN A 114 -1.24 9.19 -3.27
N GLN A 115 -1.81 9.35 -2.06
CA GLN A 115 -1.86 10.64 -1.39
C GLN A 115 -0.47 11.17 -0.99
N ALA A 116 0.56 10.35 -0.96
CA ALA A 116 1.95 10.80 -0.87
C ALA A 116 2.36 11.72 -2.05
N SER A 117 1.66 11.61 -3.18
CA SER A 117 1.86 12.41 -4.40
C SER A 117 0.58 13.11 -4.88
N LYS A 118 -0.42 13.30 -4.02
CA LYS A 118 -1.77 13.71 -4.40
C LYS A 118 -1.84 15.09 -5.07
N TRP A 119 -0.93 16.00 -4.72
CA TRP A 119 -0.91 17.34 -5.32
C TRP A 119 -0.77 17.30 -6.84
N TYR A 120 -0.14 16.27 -7.42
CA TYR A 120 -0.01 16.11 -8.86
C TYR A 120 -1.34 15.89 -9.61
N GLU A 121 -2.41 15.53 -8.91
CA GLU A 121 -3.74 15.44 -9.51
C GLU A 121 -4.25 16.80 -10.03
N ARG A 122 -3.78 17.92 -9.46
CA ARG A 122 -4.14 19.27 -9.91
C ARG A 122 -3.59 19.57 -11.31
N PRO A 123 -2.27 19.51 -11.57
CA PRO A 123 -1.74 19.72 -12.90
C PRO A 123 -2.22 18.67 -13.91
N TRP A 124 -2.49 17.42 -13.47
CA TRP A 124 -3.10 16.43 -14.35
C TRP A 124 -4.53 16.85 -14.80
N LYS A 125 -5.40 17.25 -13.86
CA LYS A 125 -6.75 17.75 -14.19
C LYS A 125 -6.72 18.99 -15.10
N GLN A 126 -5.64 19.74 -15.06
CA GLN A 126 -5.40 20.92 -15.91
C GLN A 126 -4.67 20.59 -17.22
N GLN A 127 -4.44 19.30 -17.51
CA GLN A 127 -3.72 18.83 -18.70
C GLN A 127 -2.30 19.39 -18.84
N GLN A 128 -1.63 19.66 -17.72
CA GLN A 128 -0.25 20.16 -17.66
C GLN A 128 0.77 19.04 -17.52
N ILE A 129 0.36 17.86 -17.08
CA ILE A 129 1.17 16.64 -17.02
C ILE A 129 0.32 15.45 -17.45
N ASP A 130 0.97 14.47 -18.07
CA ASP A 130 0.32 13.23 -18.53
C ASP A 130 0.56 12.05 -17.59
N ARG A 131 1.63 12.11 -16.77
CA ARG A 131 2.07 10.99 -15.93
C ARG A 131 2.71 11.47 -14.64
N VAL A 132 2.60 10.62 -13.60
CA VAL A 132 3.32 10.74 -12.34
C VAL A 132 4.11 9.45 -12.12
N ASP A 133 5.41 9.55 -11.94
CA ASP A 133 6.27 8.42 -11.65
C ASP A 133 6.41 8.19 -10.13
N PRO A 134 6.65 6.94 -9.67
CA PRO A 134 6.79 6.64 -8.25
C PRO A 134 7.88 7.44 -7.53
N PHE A 135 8.96 7.76 -8.23
CA PHE A 135 10.11 8.49 -7.70
C PHE A 135 10.06 10.00 -7.95
N ASP A 136 8.95 10.53 -8.51
CA ASP A 136 8.72 11.97 -8.47
C ASP A 136 8.69 12.46 -7.02
N TYR A 137 9.21 13.68 -6.77
CA TYR A 137 9.26 14.24 -5.43
C TYR A 137 7.89 14.16 -4.75
N PRO A 138 7.78 13.59 -3.54
CA PRO A 138 6.51 13.49 -2.83
C PRO A 138 5.89 14.86 -2.60
N ARG A 139 4.63 15.02 -3.01
CA ARG A 139 3.85 16.25 -2.84
C ARG A 139 2.49 15.92 -2.21
N PRO A 140 2.46 15.54 -0.92
CA PRO A 140 1.21 15.35 -0.20
C PRO A 140 0.51 16.69 0.03
N ASP A 141 -0.83 16.69 0.00
CA ASP A 141 -1.67 17.83 0.38
C ASP A 141 -2.60 17.49 1.56
N THR A 142 -2.32 16.37 2.24
CA THR A 142 -2.99 15.92 3.46
C THR A 142 -1.97 15.45 4.48
N PHE A 143 -2.30 15.53 5.79
CA PHE A 143 -1.43 14.96 6.84
C PHE A 143 -1.28 13.45 6.71
N TYR A 144 -2.32 12.73 6.27
CA TYR A 144 -2.24 11.32 5.95
C TYR A 144 -1.21 11.02 4.84
N GLY A 145 -1.29 11.77 3.72
CA GLY A 145 -0.32 11.63 2.64
C GLY A 145 1.10 11.99 3.09
N TRP A 146 1.24 13.01 3.95
CA TRP A 146 2.52 13.37 4.55
C TRP A 146 3.11 12.22 5.39
N ALA A 147 2.32 11.62 6.28
CA ALA A 147 2.79 10.50 7.11
C ALA A 147 3.25 9.32 6.25
N LYS A 148 2.51 9.00 5.19
CA LYS A 148 2.87 7.95 4.25
C LYS A 148 4.17 8.27 3.49
N ALA A 149 4.35 9.50 3.00
CA ALA A 149 5.60 9.96 2.39
C ALA A 149 6.78 9.94 3.37
N ALA A 150 6.54 10.27 4.64
CA ALA A 150 7.56 10.25 5.68
C ALA A 150 8.08 8.83 5.93
N TYR A 151 7.19 7.84 6.01
CA TYR A 151 7.66 6.47 6.22
C TYR A 151 8.22 5.81 4.94
N GLU A 152 7.84 6.24 3.73
CA GLU A 152 8.55 5.86 2.50
C GLU A 152 10.02 6.29 2.57
N SER A 153 10.26 7.54 3.01
CA SER A 153 11.60 8.07 3.21
C SER A 153 12.38 7.29 4.29
N LEU A 154 11.68 6.91 5.37
CA LEU A 154 12.24 6.05 6.41
C LEU A 154 12.60 4.66 5.84
N GLY A 155 11.73 4.07 5.02
CA GLY A 155 11.99 2.81 4.31
C GLY A 155 13.26 2.88 3.45
N PHE A 156 13.47 3.97 2.73
CA PHE A 156 14.69 4.19 1.97
C PHE A 156 15.94 4.22 2.88
N LEU A 157 15.87 4.93 4.02
CA LEU A 157 16.97 4.96 5.00
C LEU A 157 17.34 3.54 5.46
N TYR A 158 16.37 2.71 5.81
CA TYR A 158 16.63 1.32 6.22
C TYR A 158 17.16 0.46 5.06
N ALA A 159 16.70 0.70 3.83
CA ALA A 159 17.19 -0.03 2.66
C ALA A 159 18.67 0.23 2.37
N THR A 160 19.18 1.44 2.63
CA THR A 160 20.60 1.78 2.41
C THR A 160 21.54 1.01 3.32
N GLY A 161 21.08 0.52 4.46
CA GLY A 161 21.95 -0.10 5.48
C GLY A 161 22.94 0.85 6.15
N ALA A 162 22.80 2.17 5.97
CA ALA A 162 23.77 3.16 6.49
C ALA A 162 23.75 3.29 8.02
N GLN A 163 22.63 2.97 8.67
CA GLN A 163 22.46 3.10 10.12
C GLN A 163 22.31 1.73 10.81
N THR A 164 21.83 0.74 10.11
CA THR A 164 21.54 -0.62 10.59
C THR A 164 21.87 -1.63 9.52
N ARG A 165 21.53 -2.92 9.71
CA ARG A 165 21.48 -3.88 8.62
C ARG A 165 20.53 -3.36 7.53
N ALA A 166 20.91 -3.50 6.27
CA ALA A 166 20.00 -3.17 5.17
C ALA A 166 18.71 -4.00 5.25
N VAL A 167 17.57 -3.31 5.14
CA VAL A 167 16.23 -3.92 5.12
C VAL A 167 15.60 -3.66 3.75
N PRO A 168 15.69 -4.62 2.81
CA PRO A 168 15.01 -4.52 1.52
C PRO A 168 13.53 -4.24 1.70
N ASN A 169 12.98 -3.23 1.01
CA ASN A 169 11.56 -2.95 1.17
C ASN A 169 10.87 -2.35 -0.06
N VAL A 170 9.59 -2.62 -0.15
CA VAL A 170 8.68 -2.12 -1.18
C VAL A 170 7.59 -1.28 -0.53
N GLN A 171 7.30 -0.12 -1.11
CA GLN A 171 6.21 0.76 -0.73
C GLN A 171 5.12 0.70 -1.80
N ILE A 172 3.92 0.22 -1.46
CA ILE A 172 2.80 0.12 -2.41
C ILE A 172 1.85 1.31 -2.21
N ARG A 173 1.89 2.27 -3.11
CA ARG A 173 0.97 3.41 -3.16
C ARG A 173 -0.36 2.96 -3.77
N ILE A 174 -1.27 2.44 -2.94
CA ILE A 174 -2.61 2.08 -3.39
C ILE A 174 -3.40 3.34 -3.74
N VAL A 175 -4.19 3.30 -4.83
CA VAL A 175 -5.00 4.44 -5.26
C VAL A 175 -6.47 4.25 -4.89
N ALA A 176 -7.23 3.44 -5.59
CA ALA A 176 -8.67 3.25 -5.34
C ALA A 176 -9.05 1.75 -5.33
N PRO A 177 -8.84 1.02 -4.22
CA PRO A 177 -9.11 -0.41 -4.10
C PRO A 177 -10.59 -0.66 -3.72
N ARG A 178 -11.52 -0.04 -4.43
CA ARG A 178 -12.96 -0.12 -4.18
C ARG A 178 -13.75 0.01 -5.49
N PRO A 179 -14.98 -0.50 -5.56
CA PRO A 179 -15.87 -0.19 -6.69
C PRO A 179 -16.07 1.32 -6.85
N ILE A 180 -16.05 1.80 -8.09
CA ILE A 180 -16.27 3.20 -8.43
C ILE A 180 -17.69 3.35 -8.96
N ARG A 181 -18.58 3.94 -8.16
CA ARG A 181 -20.00 4.07 -8.50
C ARG A 181 -20.29 5.48 -9.00
N ALA A 182 -20.93 5.60 -10.16
CA ALA A 182 -21.33 6.88 -10.72
C ALA A 182 -22.24 7.69 -9.76
N ALA A 183 -23.05 7.02 -8.94
CA ALA A 183 -23.91 7.64 -7.94
C ALA A 183 -23.15 8.46 -6.89
N ASP A 184 -21.89 8.10 -6.58
CA ASP A 184 -21.06 8.80 -5.60
C ASP A 184 -20.51 10.15 -6.15
N PHE A 185 -20.79 10.47 -7.43
CA PHE A 185 -20.24 11.63 -8.14
C PHE A 185 -21.33 12.53 -8.77
N THR A 186 -22.61 12.40 -8.36
CA THR A 186 -23.72 13.14 -8.97
C THR A 186 -23.56 14.67 -8.90
N ASP A 187 -22.96 15.17 -7.81
CA ASP A 187 -22.76 16.61 -7.56
C ASP A 187 -21.28 17.02 -7.71
N ARG A 188 -20.49 16.22 -8.42
CA ARG A 188 -19.06 16.45 -8.61
C ARG A 188 -18.71 16.57 -10.09
N PRO A 189 -17.65 17.33 -10.45
CA PRO A 189 -17.18 17.39 -11.82
C PRO A 189 -16.86 16.02 -12.41
N LEU A 190 -17.16 15.79 -13.69
CA LEU A 190 -16.87 14.55 -14.40
C LEU A 190 -15.37 14.13 -14.26
N VAL A 191 -14.47 15.11 -14.24
CA VAL A 191 -13.03 14.85 -14.09
C VAL A 191 -12.68 14.16 -12.76
N ASP A 192 -13.48 14.35 -11.69
CA ASP A 192 -13.27 13.67 -10.42
C ASP A 192 -13.65 12.21 -10.49
N TYR A 193 -14.73 11.87 -11.21
CA TYR A 193 -15.12 10.50 -11.50
C TYR A 193 -14.06 9.80 -12.37
N LEU A 194 -13.63 10.46 -13.45
CA LEU A 194 -12.61 9.91 -14.35
C LEU A 194 -11.26 9.72 -13.65
N ARG A 195 -10.94 10.56 -12.67
CA ARG A 195 -9.75 10.39 -11.82
C ARG A 195 -9.82 9.11 -10.99
N ASP A 196 -10.98 8.81 -10.38
CA ASP A 196 -11.13 7.59 -9.59
C ASP A 196 -11.13 6.34 -10.49
N ILE A 197 -11.77 6.41 -11.67
CA ILE A 197 -11.67 5.38 -12.72
C ILE A 197 -10.21 5.14 -13.12
N ALA A 198 -9.44 6.19 -13.36
CA ALA A 198 -8.01 6.08 -13.70
C ALA A 198 -7.17 5.42 -12.59
N GLY A 199 -7.58 5.57 -11.33
CA GLY A 199 -6.87 5.07 -10.16
C GLY A 199 -7.37 3.73 -9.61
N TRP A 200 -8.39 3.14 -10.22
CA TRP A 200 -8.95 1.90 -9.72
C TRP A 200 -7.94 0.76 -9.72
N VAL A 201 -8.01 -0.10 -8.71
CA VAL A 201 -7.31 -1.38 -8.66
C VAL A 201 -8.29 -2.47 -8.26
N SER A 202 -8.34 -3.54 -9.05
CA SER A 202 -9.12 -4.73 -8.71
C SER A 202 -8.47 -5.51 -7.57
N GLU A 203 -9.26 -6.33 -6.91
CA GLU A 203 -8.75 -7.22 -5.87
C GLU A 203 -7.69 -8.18 -6.42
N ARG A 204 -7.93 -8.78 -7.58
CA ARG A 204 -7.00 -9.69 -8.26
C ARG A 204 -5.65 -9.04 -8.56
N ASP A 205 -5.67 -7.86 -9.14
CA ASP A 205 -4.45 -7.14 -9.50
C ASP A 205 -3.70 -6.65 -8.25
N LEU A 206 -4.44 -6.23 -7.20
CA LEU A 206 -3.83 -5.87 -5.92
C LEU A 206 -3.16 -7.07 -5.26
N GLN A 207 -3.81 -8.22 -5.24
CA GLN A 207 -3.25 -9.49 -4.75
C GLN A 207 -1.98 -9.86 -5.52
N GLN A 208 -2.01 -9.77 -6.86
CA GLN A 208 -0.84 -10.01 -7.70
C GLN A 208 0.32 -9.09 -7.32
N LEU A 209 0.05 -7.80 -7.12
CA LEU A 209 1.09 -6.81 -6.78
C LEU A 209 1.78 -7.15 -5.45
N TYR A 210 1.00 -7.54 -4.41
CA TYR A 210 1.58 -7.96 -3.13
C TYR A 210 2.39 -9.25 -3.26
N VAL A 211 1.84 -10.27 -3.92
CA VAL A 211 2.53 -11.54 -4.14
C VAL A 211 3.85 -11.33 -4.88
N ARG A 212 3.84 -10.57 -6.00
CA ARG A 212 5.05 -10.25 -6.75
C ARG A 212 6.08 -9.47 -5.93
N SER A 213 5.63 -8.56 -5.07
CA SER A 213 6.51 -7.81 -4.16
C SER A 213 7.17 -8.71 -3.10
N ILE A 214 6.46 -9.74 -2.61
CA ILE A 214 7.00 -10.72 -1.67
C ILE A 214 7.99 -11.66 -2.36
N GLU A 215 7.67 -12.14 -3.56
CA GLU A 215 8.40 -13.22 -4.24
C GLU A 215 9.61 -12.74 -5.05
N ALA A 216 9.68 -11.47 -5.42
CA ALA A 216 10.77 -10.93 -6.24
C ALA A 216 12.14 -11.30 -5.66
N GLU A 217 13.04 -11.79 -6.49
CA GLU A 217 14.41 -12.14 -6.08
C GLU A 217 15.19 -10.88 -5.70
N SER A 218 15.19 -9.88 -6.58
CA SER A 218 15.75 -8.56 -6.33
C SER A 218 14.69 -7.47 -6.51
N ILE A 219 14.89 -6.38 -5.74
CA ILE A 219 14.15 -5.11 -5.86
C ILE A 219 15.12 -3.93 -5.90
N ASP A 220 16.36 -4.18 -6.28
CA ASP A 220 17.39 -3.14 -6.34
C ASP A 220 17.01 -2.05 -7.34
N ASP A 221 17.27 -0.82 -6.99
CA ASP A 221 17.20 0.31 -7.89
C ASP A 221 18.45 0.36 -8.82
N GLU A 222 18.56 1.38 -9.64
CA GLU A 222 19.70 1.56 -10.55
C GLU A 222 21.04 1.81 -9.85
N TYR A 223 21.02 2.11 -8.54
CA TYR A 223 22.20 2.33 -7.71
C TYR A 223 22.50 1.15 -6.76
N GLY A 224 21.74 0.07 -6.85
CA GLY A 224 21.88 -1.13 -6.02
C GLY A 224 21.28 -1.01 -4.63
N VAL A 225 20.39 -0.03 -4.38
CA VAL A 225 19.64 0.08 -3.13
C VAL A 225 18.38 -0.77 -3.24
N PRO A 226 18.11 -1.72 -2.32
CA PRO A 226 16.96 -2.62 -2.38
C PRO A 226 15.67 -1.94 -1.91
N PHE A 227 15.25 -0.90 -2.64
CA PHE A 227 14.10 -0.05 -2.34
C PHE A 227 13.26 0.22 -3.57
N GLN A 228 11.94 0.00 -3.49
CA GLN A 228 11.01 0.34 -4.56
C GLN A 228 9.73 0.98 -4.04
N ILE A 229 9.18 1.88 -4.87
CA ILE A 229 7.83 2.41 -4.72
C ILE A 229 7.04 1.95 -5.94
N PHE A 230 5.88 1.32 -5.74
CA PHE A 230 4.97 0.92 -6.82
C PHE A 230 3.60 1.53 -6.64
N TYR A 231 2.98 1.98 -7.73
CA TYR A 231 1.56 2.34 -7.70
C TYR A 231 0.69 1.09 -7.80
N GLY A 232 -0.27 0.96 -6.87
CA GLY A 232 -1.30 -0.07 -6.87
C GLY A 232 -2.50 0.39 -7.68
N VAL A 233 -2.45 0.20 -8.98
CA VAL A 233 -3.52 0.44 -9.96
C VAL A 233 -3.58 -0.72 -10.92
N SER A 234 -4.79 -1.01 -11.45
CA SER A 234 -4.99 -1.98 -12.53
C SER A 234 -4.47 -1.48 -13.88
N GLY A 235 -4.64 -2.26 -14.93
CA GLY A 235 -4.21 -1.92 -16.29
C GLY A 235 -5.05 -0.82 -16.96
N ASN A 236 -5.54 0.14 -16.20
CA ASN A 236 -6.52 1.14 -16.62
C ASN A 236 -6.00 2.00 -17.78
N ALA A 237 -6.77 2.08 -18.87
CA ALA A 237 -6.41 2.85 -20.07
C ALA A 237 -6.19 4.35 -19.77
N ARG A 238 -6.86 4.93 -18.77
CA ARG A 238 -6.75 6.35 -18.38
C ARG A 238 -5.75 6.60 -17.25
N THR A 239 -5.04 5.58 -16.75
CA THR A 239 -4.15 5.80 -15.61
C THR A 239 -3.03 6.77 -15.96
N PHE A 240 -2.75 7.69 -15.04
CA PHE A 240 -1.59 8.57 -15.09
C PHE A 240 -0.54 8.22 -14.03
N TRP A 241 -0.82 7.26 -13.17
CA TRP A 241 0.17 6.69 -12.26
C TRP A 241 0.98 5.61 -12.98
N SER A 242 2.27 5.83 -13.10
CA SER A 242 3.17 4.91 -13.79
C SER A 242 3.34 3.60 -13.02
N ILE A 243 3.13 2.47 -13.71
CA ILE A 243 3.44 1.13 -13.21
C ILE A 243 4.63 0.51 -13.96
N SER A 244 5.37 1.31 -14.72
CA SER A 244 6.45 0.82 -15.58
C SER A 244 7.56 0.13 -14.78
N ASN A 245 7.92 0.67 -13.60
CA ASN A 245 8.92 0.07 -12.73
C ASN A 245 8.41 -1.24 -12.11
N ALA A 246 7.14 -1.32 -11.69
CA ALA A 246 6.56 -2.56 -11.15
C ALA A 246 6.57 -3.67 -12.23
N ARG A 247 6.23 -3.34 -13.48
CA ARG A 247 6.32 -4.28 -14.61
C ARG A 247 7.75 -4.77 -14.83
N LYS A 248 8.72 -3.85 -14.82
CA LYS A 248 10.14 -4.16 -15.09
C LYS A 248 10.79 -4.97 -13.97
N ILE A 249 10.55 -4.61 -12.70
CA ILE A 249 11.32 -5.12 -11.57
C ILE A 249 10.70 -6.39 -10.99
N ILE A 250 9.37 -6.41 -10.81
CA ILE A 250 8.68 -7.53 -10.17
C ILE A 250 7.75 -8.30 -11.12
N GLY A 251 7.71 -7.94 -12.41
CA GLY A 251 6.83 -8.58 -13.38
C GLY A 251 5.34 -8.37 -13.09
N TYR A 252 4.95 -7.22 -12.51
CA TYR A 252 3.55 -6.89 -12.31
C TYR A 252 2.82 -6.79 -13.65
N ALA A 253 1.80 -7.59 -13.86
CA ALA A 253 1.03 -7.67 -15.09
C ALA A 253 -0.47 -7.63 -14.77
N PRO A 254 -1.03 -6.44 -14.46
CA PRO A 254 -2.45 -6.32 -14.14
C PRO A 254 -3.30 -6.75 -15.33
N GLU A 255 -4.41 -7.44 -15.03
CA GLU A 255 -5.29 -8.05 -16.02
C GLU A 255 -6.63 -7.31 -16.17
N ASP A 256 -6.98 -6.45 -15.19
CA ASP A 256 -8.23 -5.71 -15.19
C ASP A 256 -8.05 -4.29 -15.72
N ASP A 257 -9.10 -3.76 -16.36
CA ASP A 257 -9.20 -2.38 -16.81
C ASP A 257 -10.55 -1.79 -16.36
N SER A 258 -10.49 -0.64 -15.71
CA SER A 258 -11.67 0.08 -15.24
C SER A 258 -12.60 0.54 -16.38
N GLU A 259 -12.08 0.83 -17.57
CA GLU A 259 -12.88 1.19 -18.74
C GLU A 259 -13.78 0.02 -19.19
N ILE A 260 -13.32 -1.21 -19.00
CA ILE A 260 -14.10 -2.43 -19.28
C ILE A 260 -15.06 -2.72 -18.14
N THR A 261 -14.54 -2.69 -16.90
CA THR A 261 -15.30 -3.05 -15.69
C THR A 261 -16.47 -2.11 -15.43
N PHE A 262 -16.32 -0.80 -15.68
CA PHE A 262 -17.33 0.24 -15.41
C PHE A 262 -17.86 0.90 -16.69
N ALA A 263 -17.83 0.21 -17.85
CA ALA A 263 -18.17 0.78 -19.16
C ALA A 263 -19.54 1.45 -19.20
N GLU A 264 -20.57 0.80 -18.64
CA GLU A 264 -21.94 1.33 -18.61
C GLU A 264 -22.05 2.58 -17.73
N GLU A 265 -21.41 2.56 -16.55
CA GLU A 265 -21.41 3.71 -15.64
C GLU A 265 -20.63 4.90 -16.22
N ILE A 266 -19.51 4.65 -16.90
CA ILE A 266 -18.73 5.68 -17.58
C ILE A 266 -19.57 6.33 -18.69
N ALA A 267 -20.25 5.52 -19.53
CA ALA A 267 -21.12 6.03 -20.57
C ALA A 267 -22.25 6.90 -20.02
N ALA A 268 -22.87 6.46 -18.90
CA ALA A 268 -23.92 7.23 -18.24
C ALA A 268 -23.41 8.55 -17.65
N MET A 269 -22.19 8.59 -17.10
CA MET A 269 -21.58 9.80 -16.54
C MET A 269 -21.19 10.80 -17.64
N VAL A 270 -20.59 10.32 -18.73
CA VAL A 270 -20.21 11.16 -19.88
C VAL A 270 -21.42 11.77 -20.57
N ALA A 271 -22.56 11.05 -20.64
CA ALA A 271 -23.79 11.57 -21.24
C ALA A 271 -24.47 12.66 -20.39
N ARG A 272 -24.11 12.85 -19.13
CA ARG A 272 -24.65 13.88 -18.22
C ARG A 272 -23.84 15.20 -18.24
N GLY A 273 -22.58 15.15 -18.65
CA GLY A 273 -21.65 16.28 -18.69
C GLY A 273 -21.51 16.91 -20.03
#